data_0e553f9f5bffac95c3080466de6c90e1
#
_entry.id   0e553f9f5bffac95c3080466de6c90e1
#
_cell.length_a   1.000
_cell.length_b   1.000
_cell.length_c   1.000
_cell.angle_alpha   90.00
_cell.angle_beta   90.00
_cell.angle_gamma   90.00
#
_symmetry.space_group_name_H-M   'P 1'
#
loop_
_entity.id
_entity.type
_entity.pdbx_description
1 polymer ?
#
loop_
_entity_poly.entity_id
_entity_poly.type
_entity_poly.pdbx_seq_one_letter_code
_entity_poly.pdbx_strand_id
1 'polypeptide(L)'
;LPLLIMFIFQIIDNFTNPAPGGIWPSSFTLEHWRFLWETPKTGESYIWTVTFNTFIFASTTSIMVTSLSMTSGYVLSRLDIPGRKIFLAGLIMLHAFPTISLIVAIFLTLQIMGLYNTLLGVILVKSALELPFGVWIMKGFYDTVPWEIEMAGLQDGASRFRVWYSLVLPQVRPGLIALGVFSFLAGWSEYILPTVLAPA
;
A
#
# COMPACT_ATOMS: atom_id res chain seq x y z
N LEU A 1 7.13 -16.74 -24.21
CA LEU A 1 7.56 -18.13 -24.03
C LEU A 1 8.68 -18.28 -22.98
N PRO A 2 9.80 -17.49 -22.98
CA PRO A 2 10.87 -17.63 -22.00
C PRO A 2 10.43 -17.44 -20.54
N LEU A 3 9.58 -16.46 -20.27
CA LEU A 3 9.05 -16.19 -18.94
C LEU A 3 8.24 -17.37 -18.38
N LEU A 4 7.39 -18.00 -19.19
CA LEU A 4 6.62 -19.17 -18.78
C LEU A 4 7.52 -20.34 -18.42
N ILE A 5 8.58 -20.59 -19.22
CA ILE A 5 9.57 -21.64 -18.95
C ILE A 5 10.27 -21.36 -17.63
N MET A 6 10.67 -20.11 -17.37
CA MET A 6 11.32 -19.72 -16.12
C MET A 6 10.40 -19.93 -14.91
N PHE A 7 9.12 -19.56 -14.99
CA PHE A 7 8.15 -19.81 -13.91
C PHE A 7 7.91 -21.29 -13.66
N ILE A 8 7.75 -22.10 -14.72
CA ILE A 8 7.58 -23.55 -14.59
C ILE A 8 8.81 -24.17 -13.93
N PHE A 9 10.02 -23.77 -14.37
CA PHE A 9 11.25 -24.25 -13.78
C PHE A 9 11.36 -23.89 -12.31
N GLN A 10 11.03 -22.64 -11.92
CA GLN A 10 11.04 -22.18 -10.54
C GLN A 10 10.02 -22.95 -9.67
N ILE A 11 8.85 -23.28 -10.21
CA ILE A 11 7.86 -24.11 -9.49
C ILE A 11 8.42 -25.53 -9.28
N ILE A 12 9.00 -26.13 -10.30
CA ILE A 12 9.61 -27.46 -10.20
C ILE A 12 10.75 -27.47 -9.18
N ASP A 13 11.62 -26.48 -9.21
CA ASP A 13 12.77 -26.36 -8.31
C ASP A 13 12.35 -26.28 -6.83
N ASN A 14 11.22 -25.62 -6.53
CA ASN A 14 10.68 -25.56 -5.18
C ASN A 14 10.23 -26.93 -4.62
N PHE A 15 9.98 -27.93 -5.46
CA PHE A 15 9.54 -29.26 -5.07
C PHE A 15 10.55 -30.36 -5.37
N THR A 16 11.74 -30.02 -5.84
CA THR A 16 12.75 -30.98 -6.24
C THR A 16 14.15 -30.58 -5.77
N ASN A 17 14.99 -31.59 -5.54
CA ASN A 17 16.43 -31.35 -5.39
C ASN A 17 17.12 -31.54 -6.74
N PRO A 18 18.03 -30.63 -7.15
CA PRO A 18 18.82 -30.82 -8.37
C PRO A 18 19.77 -32.02 -8.22
N ALA A 19 20.07 -32.67 -9.32
CA ALA A 19 21.11 -33.71 -9.37
C ALA A 19 22.47 -33.07 -9.01
N PRO A 20 23.36 -33.78 -8.32
CA PRO A 20 24.69 -33.28 -8.02
C PRO A 20 25.43 -32.80 -9.28
N GLY A 21 25.69 -31.48 -9.37
CA GLY A 21 26.33 -30.85 -10.52
C GLY A 21 25.43 -30.60 -11.75
N GLY A 22 24.12 -30.80 -11.65
CA GLY A 22 23.14 -30.60 -12.72
C GLY A 22 22.03 -29.60 -12.32
N ILE A 23 21.30 -29.12 -13.33
CA ILE A 23 20.11 -28.25 -13.19
C ILE A 23 18.79 -29.04 -13.30
N TRP A 24 18.87 -30.34 -13.59
CA TRP A 24 17.68 -31.18 -13.74
C TRP A 24 17.24 -31.78 -12.42
N PRO A 25 15.90 -31.84 -12.16
CA PRO A 25 15.36 -32.43 -10.95
C PRO A 25 15.72 -33.92 -10.84
N SER A 26 16.21 -34.34 -9.68
CA SER A 26 16.58 -35.75 -9.42
C SER A 26 15.63 -36.45 -8.48
N SER A 27 15.04 -35.72 -7.51
CA SER A 27 14.14 -36.29 -6.53
C SER A 27 13.09 -35.26 -6.09
N PHE A 28 11.89 -35.72 -5.76
CA PHE A 28 10.87 -34.91 -5.17
C PHE A 28 11.18 -34.67 -3.68
N THR A 29 11.05 -33.39 -3.23
CA THR A 29 11.27 -33.03 -1.84
C THR A 29 10.31 -31.93 -1.38
N LEU A 30 10.00 -31.92 -0.10
CA LEU A 30 9.29 -30.83 0.59
C LEU A 30 10.22 -30.09 1.59
N GLU A 31 11.52 -30.35 1.54
CA GLU A 31 12.47 -29.73 2.46
C GLU A 31 12.48 -28.21 2.36
N HIS A 32 12.32 -27.68 1.15
CA HIS A 32 12.24 -26.23 0.93
C HIS A 32 11.04 -25.56 1.60
N TRP A 33 10.02 -26.36 2.00
CA TRP A 33 8.80 -25.89 2.65
C TRP A 33 8.79 -26.14 4.17
N ARG A 34 9.87 -26.68 4.74
CA ARG A 34 9.96 -27.01 6.18
C ARG A 34 9.73 -25.80 7.07
N PHE A 35 10.10 -24.58 6.64
CA PHE A 35 9.86 -23.33 7.35
C PHE A 35 8.38 -23.06 7.67
N LEU A 36 7.44 -23.71 6.99
CA LEU A 36 6.01 -23.56 7.25
C LEU A 36 5.53 -24.25 8.54
N TRP A 37 6.22 -25.32 8.97
CA TRP A 37 5.81 -26.14 10.12
C TRP A 37 6.92 -26.42 11.13
N GLU A 38 8.16 -26.10 10.81
CA GLU A 38 9.25 -26.23 11.76
C GLU A 38 9.34 -25.03 12.69
N THR A 39 9.74 -25.29 13.94
CA THR A 39 10.04 -24.21 14.87
C THR A 39 11.29 -23.47 14.39
N PRO A 40 11.24 -22.12 14.35
CA PRO A 40 12.38 -21.33 13.94
C PRO A 40 13.56 -21.56 14.90
N LYS A 41 14.76 -21.43 14.36
CA LYS A 41 15.98 -21.44 15.17
C LYS A 41 15.98 -20.25 16.13
N THR A 42 16.76 -20.35 17.20
CA THR A 42 16.87 -19.29 18.20
C THR A 42 17.18 -17.93 17.52
N GLY A 43 16.31 -16.96 17.70
CA GLY A 43 16.44 -15.60 17.12
C GLY A 43 15.68 -15.38 15.80
N GLU A 44 15.06 -16.41 15.23
CA GLU A 44 14.22 -16.27 14.03
C GLU A 44 12.74 -16.17 14.41
N SER A 45 11.97 -15.32 13.72
CA SER A 45 10.54 -15.22 13.90
C SER A 45 9.82 -16.32 13.13
N TYR A 46 8.74 -16.86 13.73
CA TYR A 46 7.89 -17.84 13.04
C TYR A 46 7.22 -17.24 11.80
N ILE A 47 7.29 -17.94 10.67
CA ILE A 47 6.81 -17.42 9.37
C ILE A 47 5.36 -16.90 9.41
N TRP A 48 4.49 -17.58 10.14
CA TRP A 48 3.10 -17.17 10.27
C TRP A 48 2.94 -15.86 11.04
N THR A 49 3.79 -15.60 12.04
CA THR A 49 3.81 -14.33 12.76
C THR A 49 4.24 -13.20 11.84
N VAL A 50 5.30 -13.41 11.05
CA VAL A 50 5.78 -12.43 10.07
C VAL A 50 4.71 -12.16 9.01
N THR A 51 4.10 -13.21 8.47
CA THR A 51 3.04 -13.09 7.46
C THR A 51 1.83 -12.34 8.00
N PHE A 52 1.42 -12.63 9.23
CA PHE A 52 0.29 -11.95 9.88
C PHE A 52 0.58 -10.46 10.16
N ASN A 53 1.77 -10.15 10.65
CA ASN A 53 2.19 -8.77 10.87
C ASN A 53 2.27 -7.99 9.54
N THR A 54 2.78 -8.61 8.48
CA THR A 54 2.81 -8.03 7.13
C THR A 54 1.39 -7.79 6.60
N PHE A 55 0.48 -8.74 6.82
CA PHE A 55 -0.93 -8.60 6.43
C PHE A 55 -1.61 -7.44 7.18
N ILE A 56 -1.41 -7.33 8.50
CA ILE A 56 -1.93 -6.20 9.30
C ILE A 56 -1.35 -4.89 8.80
N PHE A 57 -0.03 -4.84 8.59
CA PHE A 57 0.67 -3.66 8.10
C PHE A 57 0.12 -3.21 6.74
N ALA A 58 0.07 -4.10 5.76
CA ALA A 58 -0.40 -3.80 4.41
C ALA A 58 -1.88 -3.40 4.39
N SER A 59 -2.74 -4.14 5.11
CA SER A 59 -4.18 -3.85 5.18
C SER A 59 -4.47 -2.52 5.85
N THR A 60 -3.83 -2.24 7.00
CA THR A 60 -4.06 -1.00 7.74
C THR A 60 -3.55 0.20 6.96
N THR A 61 -2.37 0.11 6.34
CA THR A 61 -1.84 1.14 5.44
C THR A 61 -2.80 1.40 4.28
N SER A 62 -3.26 0.35 3.61
CA SER A 62 -4.20 0.46 2.49
C SER A 62 -5.51 1.14 2.90
N ILE A 63 -6.10 0.75 4.04
CA ILE A 63 -7.33 1.36 4.57
C ILE A 63 -7.10 2.84 4.89
N MET A 64 -6.00 3.18 5.55
CA MET A 64 -5.67 4.57 5.89
C MET A 64 -5.49 5.43 4.64
N VAL A 65 -4.65 4.99 3.71
CA VAL A 65 -4.38 5.72 2.47
C VAL A 65 -5.66 5.90 1.66
N THR A 66 -6.43 4.83 1.45
CA THR A 66 -7.66 4.88 0.67
C THR A 66 -8.70 5.80 1.31
N SER A 67 -8.92 5.70 2.62
CA SER A 67 -9.91 6.52 3.35
C SER A 67 -9.56 8.00 3.34
N LEU A 68 -8.29 8.33 3.60
CA LEU A 68 -7.82 9.72 3.58
C LEU A 68 -7.81 10.29 2.16
N SER A 69 -7.39 9.50 1.18
CA SER A 69 -7.38 9.91 -0.24
C SER A 69 -8.78 10.08 -0.81
N MET A 70 -9.74 9.25 -0.38
CA MET A 70 -11.14 9.35 -0.76
C MET A 70 -11.74 10.70 -0.36
N THR A 71 -11.51 11.13 0.86
CA THR A 71 -12.04 12.41 1.38
C THR A 71 -11.27 13.61 0.83
N SER A 72 -9.95 13.56 0.85
CA SER A 72 -9.10 14.65 0.37
C SER A 72 -9.20 14.85 -1.14
N GLY A 73 -9.27 13.76 -1.91
CA GLY A 73 -9.46 13.80 -3.35
C GLY A 73 -10.76 14.46 -3.76
N TYR A 74 -11.87 14.15 -3.05
CA TYR A 74 -13.16 14.82 -3.25
C TYR A 74 -13.08 16.32 -3.00
N VAL A 75 -12.53 16.72 -1.85
CA VAL A 75 -12.36 18.13 -1.49
C VAL A 75 -11.53 18.88 -2.54
N LEU A 76 -10.42 18.29 -2.96
CA LEU A 76 -9.54 18.89 -3.97
C LEU A 76 -10.13 18.88 -5.39
N SER A 77 -11.06 18.00 -5.69
CA SER A 77 -11.77 17.99 -6.97
C SER A 77 -12.91 19.04 -7.01
N ARG A 78 -13.69 19.16 -5.93
CA ARG A 78 -14.96 19.88 -5.90
C ARG A 78 -14.90 21.29 -5.31
N LEU A 79 -13.98 21.53 -4.38
CA LEU A 79 -13.88 22.85 -3.75
C LEU A 79 -12.83 23.71 -4.44
N ASP A 80 -13.18 24.98 -4.64
CA ASP A 80 -12.25 25.96 -5.17
C ASP A 80 -11.39 26.55 -4.05
N ILE A 81 -10.30 25.81 -3.74
CA ILE A 81 -9.39 26.16 -2.65
C ILE A 81 -8.28 27.06 -3.21
N PRO A 82 -8.01 28.23 -2.59
CA PRO A 82 -6.89 29.06 -2.98
C PRO A 82 -5.57 28.28 -2.95
N GLY A 83 -4.78 28.37 -4.01
CA GLY A 83 -3.51 27.65 -4.08
C GLY A 83 -3.59 26.16 -4.40
N ARG A 84 -4.78 25.61 -4.73
CA ARG A 84 -4.99 24.18 -5.07
C ARG A 84 -3.97 23.63 -6.06
N LYS A 85 -3.63 24.37 -7.11
CA LYS A 85 -2.66 23.95 -8.13
C LYS A 85 -1.25 23.77 -7.55
N ILE A 86 -0.83 24.70 -6.69
CA ILE A 86 0.48 24.65 -6.01
C ILE A 86 0.52 23.49 -5.02
N PHE A 87 -0.55 23.28 -4.26
CA PHE A 87 -0.68 22.17 -3.34
C PHE A 87 -0.60 20.82 -4.06
N LEU A 88 -1.32 20.63 -5.17
CA LEU A 88 -1.27 19.42 -5.97
C LEU A 88 0.12 19.17 -6.59
N ALA A 89 0.77 20.22 -7.09
CA ALA A 89 2.15 20.12 -7.58
C ALA A 89 3.11 19.72 -6.44
N GLY A 90 2.94 20.27 -5.25
CA GLY A 90 3.71 19.92 -4.05
C GLY A 90 3.54 18.46 -3.64
N LEU A 91 2.32 17.93 -3.70
CA LEU A 91 2.06 16.51 -3.41
C LEU A 91 2.84 15.57 -4.35
N ILE A 92 2.85 15.87 -5.65
CA ILE A 92 3.61 15.07 -6.63
C ILE A 92 5.11 15.20 -6.39
N MET A 93 5.61 16.42 -6.10
CA MET A 93 7.01 16.65 -5.76
C MET A 93 7.44 15.85 -4.52
N LEU A 94 6.62 15.82 -3.47
CA LEU A 94 6.91 15.03 -2.28
C LEU A 94 7.01 13.54 -2.59
N HIS A 95 6.14 13.02 -3.43
CA HIS A 95 6.17 11.61 -3.83
C HIS A 95 7.38 11.25 -4.71
N ALA A 96 8.00 12.23 -5.37
CA ALA A 96 9.20 12.03 -6.18
C ALA A 96 10.48 11.87 -5.35
N PHE A 97 10.48 12.19 -4.05
CA PHE A 97 11.64 12.00 -3.20
C PHE A 97 11.87 10.51 -2.89
N PRO A 98 13.11 10.01 -3.06
CA PRO A 98 13.43 8.63 -2.67
C PRO A 98 13.26 8.43 -1.17
N THR A 99 12.45 7.44 -0.78
CA THR A 99 12.19 7.11 0.65
C THR A 99 13.47 6.86 1.43
N ILE A 100 14.47 6.24 0.81
CA ILE A 100 15.78 5.97 1.42
C ILE A 100 16.47 7.25 1.87
N SER A 101 16.36 8.33 1.11
CA SER A 101 16.97 9.63 1.47
C SER A 101 16.30 10.27 2.69
N LEU A 102 15.06 9.92 2.98
CA LEU A 102 14.30 10.45 4.11
C LEU A 102 14.42 9.59 5.38
N ILE A 103 15.02 8.40 5.28
CA ILE A 103 14.95 7.38 6.34
C ILE A 103 15.53 7.84 7.67
N VAL A 104 16.61 8.62 7.64
CA VAL A 104 17.25 9.16 8.86
C VAL A 104 16.33 10.18 9.54
N ALA A 105 15.74 11.09 8.78
CA ALA A 105 14.80 12.08 9.32
C ALA A 105 13.54 11.41 9.88
N ILE A 106 13.02 10.40 9.19
CA ILE A 106 11.88 9.60 9.64
C ILE A 106 12.20 8.87 10.95
N PHE A 107 13.36 8.22 11.02
CA PHE A 107 13.84 7.54 12.22
C PHE A 107 13.89 8.49 13.44
N LEU A 108 14.53 9.66 13.29
CA LEU A 108 14.60 10.66 14.35
C LEU A 108 13.22 11.17 14.76
N THR A 109 12.33 11.38 13.80
CA THR A 109 10.94 11.79 14.06
C THR A 109 10.20 10.74 14.88
N LEU A 110 10.30 9.47 14.51
CA LEU A 110 9.67 8.37 15.25
C LEU A 110 10.25 8.22 16.65
N GLN A 111 11.57 8.43 16.84
CA GLN A 111 12.18 8.43 18.17
C GLN A 111 11.61 9.55 19.05
N ILE A 112 11.53 10.78 18.55
CA ILE A 112 10.97 11.93 19.29
C ILE A 112 9.50 11.68 19.66
N MET A 113 8.73 11.04 18.75
CA MET A 113 7.32 10.71 18.98
C MET A 113 7.12 9.48 19.89
N GLY A 114 8.16 8.74 20.24
CA GLY A 114 8.08 7.49 20.99
C GLY A 114 7.44 6.34 20.20
N LEU A 115 7.45 6.42 18.86
CA LEU A 115 6.84 5.44 17.94
C LEU A 115 7.91 4.58 17.23
N TYR A 116 9.17 4.79 17.51
CA TYR A 116 10.24 3.93 16.99
C TYR A 116 10.08 2.48 17.49
N ASN A 117 10.41 1.53 16.66
CA ASN A 117 10.28 0.11 16.93
C ASN A 117 8.84 -0.34 17.23
N THR A 118 7.86 0.29 16.59
CA THR A 118 6.45 -0.08 16.69
C THR A 118 5.84 -0.27 15.31
N LEU A 119 4.95 -1.26 15.17
CA LEU A 119 4.18 -1.48 13.94
C LEU A 119 3.35 -0.23 13.56
N LEU A 120 2.79 0.46 14.56
CA LEU A 120 2.03 1.70 14.35
C LEU A 120 2.89 2.80 13.72
N GLY A 121 4.13 2.99 14.21
CA GLY A 121 5.06 3.95 13.64
C GLY A 121 5.32 3.70 12.15
N VAL A 122 5.58 2.45 11.78
CA VAL A 122 5.83 2.06 10.39
C VAL A 122 4.58 2.27 9.52
N ILE A 123 3.39 1.91 10.03
CA ILE A 123 2.10 2.13 9.34
C ILE A 123 1.88 3.63 9.06
N LEU A 124 2.08 4.49 10.05
CA LEU A 124 1.91 5.93 9.90
C LEU A 124 2.86 6.52 8.86
N VAL A 125 4.13 6.12 8.92
CA VAL A 125 5.15 6.56 7.95
C VAL A 125 4.78 6.11 6.53
N LYS A 126 4.50 4.82 6.34
CA LYS A 126 4.13 4.29 5.02
C LYS A 126 2.89 4.97 4.47
N SER A 127 1.87 5.15 5.31
CA SER A 127 0.64 5.85 4.92
C SER A 127 0.92 7.30 4.50
N ALA A 128 1.74 8.02 5.26
CA ALA A 128 2.09 9.41 4.94
C ALA A 128 2.85 9.55 3.61
N LEU A 129 3.75 8.61 3.31
CA LEU A 129 4.52 8.60 2.06
C LEU A 129 3.65 8.25 0.84
N GLU A 130 2.61 7.43 1.02
CA GLU A 130 1.70 7.01 -0.06
C GLU A 130 0.55 8.00 -0.30
N LEU A 131 0.17 8.78 0.72
CA LEU A 131 -0.96 9.71 0.66
C LEU A 131 -0.91 10.69 -0.53
N PRO A 132 0.22 11.33 -0.86
CA PRO A 132 0.30 12.25 -1.98
C PRO A 132 -0.19 11.63 -3.30
N PHE A 133 0.26 10.43 -3.59
CA PHE A 133 -0.12 9.67 -4.78
C PHE A 133 -1.59 9.23 -4.74
N GLY A 134 -2.05 8.72 -3.60
CA GLY A 134 -3.43 8.30 -3.40
C GLY A 134 -4.42 9.45 -3.58
N VAL A 135 -4.13 10.63 -3.01
CA VAL A 135 -4.95 11.84 -3.15
C VAL A 135 -5.01 12.29 -4.60
N TRP A 136 -3.90 12.26 -5.31
CA TRP A 136 -3.83 12.62 -6.72
C TRP A 136 -4.67 11.68 -7.60
N ILE A 137 -4.57 10.39 -7.38
CA ILE A 137 -5.39 9.37 -8.07
C ILE A 137 -6.87 9.61 -7.81
N MET A 138 -7.27 9.72 -6.55
CA MET A 138 -8.68 9.87 -6.19
C MET A 138 -9.26 11.18 -6.73
N LYS A 139 -8.50 12.28 -6.70
CA LYS A 139 -8.92 13.51 -7.36
C LYS A 139 -9.18 13.29 -8.85
N GLY A 140 -8.29 12.58 -9.56
CA GLY A 140 -8.47 12.25 -10.96
C GLY A 140 -9.79 11.49 -11.23
N PHE A 141 -10.13 10.52 -10.39
CA PHE A 141 -11.40 9.81 -10.50
C PHE A 141 -12.61 10.72 -10.23
N TYR A 142 -12.55 11.59 -9.21
CA TYR A 142 -13.63 12.54 -8.96
C TYR A 142 -13.80 13.56 -10.08
N ASP A 143 -12.74 13.98 -10.75
CA ASP A 143 -12.81 14.90 -11.88
C ASP A 143 -13.57 14.30 -13.10
N THR A 144 -13.68 12.98 -13.21
CA THR A 144 -14.45 12.33 -14.28
C THR A 144 -15.94 12.29 -14.01
N VAL A 145 -16.38 12.53 -12.77
CA VAL A 145 -17.81 12.54 -12.41
C VAL A 145 -18.42 13.89 -12.80
N PRO A 146 -19.47 13.90 -13.64
CA PRO A 146 -20.14 15.13 -14.05
C PRO A 146 -20.67 15.93 -12.87
N TRP A 147 -20.46 17.24 -12.90
CA TRP A 147 -20.91 18.16 -11.84
C TRP A 147 -22.43 18.22 -11.70
N GLU A 148 -23.13 17.99 -12.81
CA GLU A 148 -24.60 18.00 -12.91
C GLU A 148 -25.24 16.99 -11.95
N ILE A 149 -24.62 15.84 -11.75
CA ILE A 149 -25.12 14.80 -10.82
C ILE A 149 -25.13 15.32 -9.39
N GLU A 150 -24.09 16.04 -9.02
CA GLU A 150 -23.95 16.61 -7.68
C GLU A 150 -24.92 17.76 -7.48
N MET A 151 -25.07 18.62 -8.49
CA MET A 151 -26.01 19.74 -8.44
C MET A 151 -27.47 19.28 -8.39
N ALA A 152 -27.85 18.24 -9.12
CA ALA A 152 -29.18 17.66 -9.07
C ALA A 152 -29.54 17.19 -7.65
N GLY A 153 -28.63 16.45 -7.00
CA GLY A 153 -28.87 16.01 -5.61
C GLY A 153 -28.96 17.15 -4.60
N LEU A 154 -28.21 18.24 -4.79
CA LEU A 154 -28.31 19.44 -3.94
C LEU A 154 -29.62 20.19 -4.19
N GLN A 155 -30.12 20.27 -5.45
CA GLN A 155 -31.40 20.88 -5.78
C GLN A 155 -32.58 20.12 -5.17
N ASP A 156 -32.47 18.79 -5.07
CA ASP A 156 -33.45 17.93 -4.37
C ASP A 156 -33.42 18.10 -2.84
N GLY A 157 -32.58 19.01 -2.32
CA GLY A 157 -32.49 19.32 -0.88
C GLY A 157 -31.59 18.36 -0.08
N ALA A 158 -30.84 17.48 -0.71
CA ALA A 158 -29.91 16.62 0.00
C ALA A 158 -28.68 17.42 0.51
N SER A 159 -28.16 17.06 1.67
CA SER A 159 -26.92 17.65 2.19
C SER A 159 -25.71 17.23 1.31
N ARG A 160 -24.65 18.05 1.28
CA ARG A 160 -23.41 17.76 0.53
C ARG A 160 -22.82 16.39 0.90
N PHE A 161 -22.83 16.02 2.18
CA PHE A 161 -22.36 14.70 2.62
C PHE A 161 -23.20 13.56 2.05
N ARG A 162 -24.53 13.72 2.04
CA ARG A 162 -25.46 12.73 1.47
C ARG A 162 -25.27 12.59 -0.04
N VAL A 163 -25.13 13.70 -0.75
CA VAL A 163 -24.84 13.71 -2.20
C VAL A 163 -23.51 13.00 -2.49
N TRP A 164 -22.45 13.36 -1.75
CA TRP A 164 -21.15 12.72 -1.90
C TRP A 164 -21.24 11.21 -1.67
N TYR A 165 -21.81 10.77 -0.55
CA TYR A 165 -21.86 9.34 -0.20
C TYR A 165 -22.76 8.52 -1.11
N SER A 166 -23.96 9.06 -1.48
CA SER A 166 -24.98 8.31 -2.19
C SER A 166 -24.89 8.41 -3.72
N LEU A 167 -24.37 9.52 -4.26
CA LEU A 167 -24.35 9.76 -5.71
C LEU A 167 -22.95 9.74 -6.30
N VAL A 168 -21.99 10.43 -5.65
CA VAL A 168 -20.64 10.63 -6.19
C VAL A 168 -19.74 9.43 -5.88
N LEU A 169 -19.69 9.01 -4.63
CA LEU A 169 -18.81 7.93 -4.18
C LEU A 169 -19.04 6.60 -4.90
N PRO A 170 -20.28 6.16 -5.19
CA PRO A 170 -20.51 4.95 -5.97
C PRO A 170 -19.90 4.97 -7.38
N GLN A 171 -19.80 6.14 -8.00
CA GLN A 171 -19.24 6.27 -9.35
C GLN A 171 -17.73 6.13 -9.38
N VAL A 172 -17.04 6.52 -8.30
CA VAL A 172 -15.57 6.39 -8.15
C VAL A 172 -15.13 5.09 -7.48
N ARG A 173 -16.05 4.15 -7.20
CA ARG A 173 -15.72 2.85 -6.61
C ARG A 173 -14.59 2.11 -7.33
N PRO A 174 -14.53 2.07 -8.68
CA PRO A 174 -13.41 1.42 -9.36
C PRO A 174 -12.06 2.02 -8.97
N GLY A 175 -11.99 3.36 -8.82
CA GLY A 175 -10.79 4.06 -8.37
C GLY A 175 -10.42 3.74 -6.93
N LEU A 176 -11.40 3.62 -6.03
CA LEU A 176 -11.17 3.22 -4.64
C LEU A 176 -10.62 1.81 -4.54
N ILE A 177 -11.20 0.87 -5.29
CA ILE A 177 -10.74 -0.53 -5.30
C ILE A 177 -9.31 -0.59 -5.86
N ALA A 178 -9.05 0.09 -6.97
CA ALA A 178 -7.72 0.13 -7.57
C ALA A 178 -6.69 0.71 -6.61
N LEU A 179 -6.97 1.87 -5.99
CA LEU A 179 -6.08 2.47 -5.00
C LEU A 179 -5.85 1.56 -3.79
N GLY A 180 -6.92 0.94 -3.27
CA GLY A 180 -6.83 0.00 -2.16
C GLY A 180 -5.92 -1.20 -2.47
N VAL A 181 -6.08 -1.80 -3.65
CA VAL A 181 -5.23 -2.91 -4.09
C VAL A 181 -3.78 -2.47 -4.28
N PHE A 182 -3.54 -1.32 -4.93
CA PHE A 182 -2.18 -0.82 -5.12
C PHE A 182 -1.49 -0.49 -3.79
N SER A 183 -2.17 0.19 -2.88
CA SER A 183 -1.63 0.50 -1.56
C SER A 183 -1.40 -0.76 -0.71
N PHE A 184 -2.26 -1.77 -0.83
CA PHE A 184 -2.04 -3.07 -0.18
C PHE A 184 -0.79 -3.76 -0.73
N LEU A 185 -0.64 -3.84 -2.05
CA LEU A 185 0.53 -4.45 -2.68
C LEU A 185 1.82 -3.70 -2.37
N ALA A 186 1.77 -2.35 -2.34
CA ALA A 186 2.90 -1.52 -1.95
C ALA A 186 3.29 -1.71 -0.48
N GLY A 187 2.32 -1.93 0.41
CA GLY A 187 2.58 -2.32 1.80
C GLY A 187 3.10 -3.75 1.92
N TRP A 188 2.50 -4.69 1.20
CA TRP A 188 2.90 -6.10 1.22
C TRP A 188 4.35 -6.33 0.76
N SER A 189 4.79 -5.58 -0.24
CA SER A 189 6.16 -5.66 -0.78
C SER A 189 7.15 -4.74 -0.08
N GLU A 190 6.71 -3.98 0.95
CA GLU A 190 7.58 -3.07 1.68
C GLU A 190 8.53 -3.84 2.61
N TYR A 191 9.81 -3.66 2.40
CA TYR A 191 10.85 -4.32 3.18
C TYR A 191 11.70 -3.34 4.00
N ILE A 192 12.04 -2.19 3.40
CA ILE A 192 13.04 -1.28 3.96
C ILE A 192 12.52 -0.60 5.24
N LEU A 193 11.30 -0.07 5.20
CA LEU A 193 10.73 0.67 6.33
C LEU A 193 10.58 -0.22 7.58
N PRO A 194 9.95 -1.42 7.50
CA PRO A 194 9.88 -2.30 8.67
C PRO A 194 11.25 -2.68 9.21
N THR A 195 12.19 -3.05 8.34
CA THR A 195 13.53 -3.50 8.75
C THR A 195 14.32 -2.40 9.48
N VAL A 196 14.17 -1.14 9.09
CA VAL A 196 14.93 -0.04 9.70
C VAL A 196 14.19 0.59 10.89
N LEU A 197 12.86 0.68 10.81
CA LEU A 197 12.06 1.43 11.78
C LEU A 197 11.44 0.54 12.88
N ALA A 198 11.34 -0.76 12.65
CA ALA A 198 10.82 -1.73 13.62
C ALA A 198 11.60 -3.06 13.53
N PRO A 199 12.90 -3.07 13.88
CA PRO A 199 13.78 -4.23 13.70
C PRO A 199 13.55 -5.37 14.69
N ALA A 200 12.73 -5.21 15.75
CA ALA A 200 12.48 -6.21 16.81
C ALA A 200 11.10 -6.87 16.70
#